data_daa390ac4137ec36133f4b245e5f4b14
#
_entry.id   daa390ac4137ec36133f4b245e5f4b14
#
_cell.length_a   1.000
_cell.length_b   1.000
_cell.length_c   1.000
_cell.angle_alpha   90.00
_cell.angle_beta   90.00
_cell.angle_gamma   90.00
#
_symmetry.space_group_name_H-M   'P 1'
#
loop_
_entity.id
_entity.type
_entity.pdbx_description
1 polymer ?
#
loop_
_entity_poly.entity_id
_entity_poly.type
_entity_poly.pdbx_seq_one_letter_code
_entity_poly.pdbx_strand_id
1 'polypeptide(L)'
;KNIVKTAGEKVILDNISLTIESGSFVVLIGPSGCGKTTTLKLINKLIEPTSGEIYIDGKAISKEDPIKLRRNIGYVIQNIGLFPHLTIKENIELIPKLKGEKTEQEISDNTERLIKMVGLDPDEFLYKYPSELSGGQQQRIGVIRAIATDADIILMDEPFSALDPITRTQLQEWLYELQQELKKTIIFVTHDMDEALKLADKICIMQGGKIQQYDTAENLLKHPVNNFVKDFIGSDRLWSAPEYIKAKDIMIKNPVK
;
A
#
# COMPACT_ATOMS: atom_id res chain seq x y z
N LYS A 1 -6.43 -16.97 -3.94
CA LYS A 1 -6.68 -17.73 -5.17
C LYS A 1 -8.19 -17.83 -5.41
N ASN A 2 -8.65 -17.44 -6.59
CA ASN A 2 -10.05 -17.52 -7.05
C ASN A 2 -11.03 -16.80 -6.13
N ILE A 3 -10.65 -15.61 -5.65
CA ILE A 3 -11.46 -14.84 -4.70
C ILE A 3 -12.68 -14.26 -5.39
N VAL A 4 -13.84 -14.57 -4.84
CA VAL A 4 -15.12 -13.94 -5.17
C VAL A 4 -15.64 -13.23 -3.92
N LYS A 5 -16.15 -12.02 -4.10
CA LYS A 5 -16.85 -11.28 -3.04
C LYS A 5 -18.12 -10.66 -3.57
N THR A 6 -19.25 -11.00 -2.94
CA THR A 6 -20.55 -10.39 -3.23
C THR A 6 -21.06 -9.57 -2.05
N ALA A 7 -21.91 -8.59 -2.32
CA ALA A 7 -22.70 -7.86 -1.33
C ALA A 7 -24.15 -7.84 -1.83
N GLY A 8 -24.98 -8.69 -1.26
CA GLY A 8 -26.29 -9.02 -1.82
C GLY A 8 -26.11 -9.63 -3.22
N GLU A 9 -26.84 -9.12 -4.20
CA GLU A 9 -26.75 -9.56 -5.61
C GLU A 9 -25.56 -8.98 -6.38
N LYS A 10 -24.88 -7.96 -5.83
CA LYS A 10 -23.77 -7.28 -6.51
C LYS A 10 -22.46 -8.03 -6.31
N VAL A 11 -21.82 -8.40 -7.41
CA VAL A 11 -20.45 -8.94 -7.42
C VAL A 11 -19.48 -7.76 -7.27
N ILE A 12 -18.64 -7.78 -6.23
CA ILE A 12 -17.62 -6.76 -5.95
C ILE A 12 -16.26 -7.23 -6.48
N LEU A 13 -15.92 -8.50 -6.25
CA LEU A 13 -14.73 -9.16 -6.79
C LEU A 13 -15.16 -10.43 -7.49
N ASP A 14 -14.66 -10.62 -8.71
CA ASP A 14 -15.01 -11.73 -9.58
C ASP A 14 -13.77 -12.54 -9.95
N ASN A 15 -13.59 -13.67 -9.25
CA ASN A 15 -12.54 -14.65 -9.49
C ASN A 15 -11.12 -14.08 -9.53
N ILE A 16 -10.76 -13.29 -8.52
CA ILE A 16 -9.42 -12.69 -8.41
C ILE A 16 -8.39 -13.71 -7.95
N SER A 17 -7.32 -13.86 -8.72
CA SER A 17 -6.13 -14.60 -8.34
C SER A 17 -4.90 -13.71 -8.51
N LEU A 18 -4.13 -13.52 -7.43
CA LEU A 18 -2.95 -12.67 -7.39
C LEU A 18 -1.89 -13.32 -6.51
N THR A 19 -0.65 -13.32 -6.95
CA THR A 19 0.51 -13.73 -6.13
C THR A 19 1.42 -12.53 -5.94
N ILE A 20 1.69 -12.21 -4.68
CA ILE A 20 2.55 -11.10 -4.26
C ILE A 20 3.81 -11.71 -3.65
N GLU A 21 4.96 -11.29 -4.11
CA GLU A 21 6.25 -11.75 -3.63
C GLU A 21 6.59 -11.06 -2.30
N SER A 22 7.24 -11.78 -1.39
CA SER A 22 7.69 -11.21 -0.12
C SER A 22 8.69 -10.08 -0.37
N GLY A 23 8.57 -8.99 0.38
CA GLY A 23 9.43 -7.81 0.25
C GLY A 23 9.13 -6.91 -0.93
N SER A 24 8.08 -7.20 -1.74
CA SER A 24 7.72 -6.38 -2.89
C SER A 24 6.75 -5.25 -2.52
N PHE A 25 6.84 -4.16 -3.27
CA PHE A 25 5.88 -3.06 -3.25
C PHE A 25 4.87 -3.26 -4.39
N VAL A 26 3.65 -3.63 -4.07
CA VAL A 26 2.58 -3.86 -5.06
C VAL A 26 1.51 -2.79 -4.95
N VAL A 27 1.18 -2.15 -6.06
CA VAL A 27 0.09 -1.18 -6.14
C VAL A 27 -1.15 -1.78 -6.78
N LEU A 28 -2.28 -1.64 -6.11
CA LEU A 28 -3.62 -1.92 -6.66
C LEU A 28 -4.22 -0.60 -7.15
N ILE A 29 -4.52 -0.50 -8.44
CA ILE A 29 -5.04 0.71 -9.06
C ILE A 29 -6.24 0.40 -9.96
N GLY A 30 -7.12 1.38 -10.14
CA GLY A 30 -8.30 1.26 -10.99
C GLY A 30 -9.40 2.24 -10.61
N PRO A 31 -10.49 2.32 -11.39
CA PRO A 31 -11.62 3.21 -11.11
C PRO A 31 -12.23 3.01 -9.73
N SER A 32 -12.95 4.02 -9.23
CA SER A 32 -13.69 3.90 -7.98
C SER A 32 -14.68 2.73 -8.02
N GLY A 33 -14.75 1.98 -6.92
CA GLY A 33 -15.67 0.83 -6.80
C GLY A 33 -15.20 -0.45 -7.51
N CYS A 34 -13.99 -0.52 -8.10
CA CYS A 34 -13.49 -1.74 -8.74
C CYS A 34 -13.00 -2.83 -7.77
N GLY A 35 -13.04 -2.60 -6.44
CA GLY A 35 -12.74 -3.63 -5.45
C GLY A 35 -11.39 -3.50 -4.71
N LYS A 36 -10.59 -2.45 -4.93
CA LYS A 36 -9.26 -2.26 -4.29
C LYS A 36 -9.30 -2.34 -2.76
N THR A 37 -10.06 -1.44 -2.13
CA THR A 37 -10.26 -1.43 -0.67
C THR A 37 -10.88 -2.73 -0.15
N THR A 38 -11.78 -3.35 -0.93
CA THR A 38 -12.36 -4.66 -0.59
C THR A 38 -11.28 -5.73 -0.56
N THR A 39 -10.33 -5.70 -1.50
CA THR A 39 -9.20 -6.63 -1.53
C THR A 39 -8.33 -6.46 -0.27
N LEU A 40 -7.99 -5.23 0.14
CA LEU A 40 -7.25 -5.00 1.40
C LEU A 40 -8.02 -5.53 2.63
N LYS A 41 -9.32 -5.27 2.70
CA LYS A 41 -10.16 -5.74 3.81
C LYS A 41 -10.24 -7.26 3.89
N LEU A 42 -10.22 -7.96 2.76
CA LEU A 42 -10.17 -9.42 2.70
C LEU A 42 -8.81 -9.95 3.19
N ILE A 43 -7.69 -9.35 2.76
CA ILE A 43 -6.34 -9.74 3.21
C ILE A 43 -6.21 -9.56 4.72
N ASN A 44 -6.73 -8.48 5.28
CA ASN A 44 -6.73 -8.21 6.72
C ASN A 44 -7.85 -8.93 7.49
N LYS A 45 -8.59 -9.83 6.83
CA LYS A 45 -9.71 -10.58 7.41
C LYS A 45 -10.73 -9.69 8.16
N LEU A 46 -10.91 -8.43 7.68
CA LEU A 46 -11.98 -7.53 8.15
C LEU A 46 -13.34 -7.94 7.58
N ILE A 47 -13.33 -8.57 6.43
CA ILE A 47 -14.48 -9.20 5.79
C ILE A 47 -14.04 -10.57 5.25
N GLU A 48 -15.00 -11.48 5.11
CA GLU A 48 -14.75 -12.82 4.55
C GLU A 48 -15.05 -12.84 3.04
N PRO A 49 -14.31 -13.63 2.22
CA PRO A 49 -14.66 -13.85 0.84
C PRO A 49 -15.97 -14.69 0.74
N THR A 50 -16.69 -14.55 -0.36
CA THR A 50 -17.84 -15.41 -0.66
C THR A 50 -17.37 -16.80 -1.10
N SER A 51 -16.27 -16.86 -1.86
CA SER A 51 -15.55 -18.08 -2.20
C SER A 51 -14.07 -17.78 -2.52
N GLY A 52 -13.27 -18.83 -2.62
CA GLY A 52 -11.83 -18.74 -2.80
C GLY A 52 -11.08 -18.70 -1.46
N GLU A 53 -9.75 -18.61 -1.51
CA GLU A 53 -8.90 -18.66 -0.33
C GLU A 53 -7.71 -17.71 -0.45
N ILE A 54 -7.34 -17.06 0.65
CA ILE A 54 -6.16 -16.20 0.76
C ILE A 54 -5.11 -16.95 1.58
N TYR A 55 -3.87 -16.90 1.12
CA TYR A 55 -2.73 -17.52 1.78
C TYR A 55 -1.69 -16.45 2.10
N ILE A 56 -1.14 -16.51 3.30
CA ILE A 56 0.06 -15.78 3.73
C ILE A 56 1.10 -16.82 4.11
N ASP A 57 2.27 -16.79 3.48
CA ASP A 57 3.37 -17.75 3.68
C ASP A 57 2.91 -19.21 3.60
N GLY A 58 2.03 -19.49 2.62
CA GLY A 58 1.47 -20.82 2.39
C GLY A 58 0.37 -21.25 3.34
N LYS A 59 0.03 -20.46 4.37
CA LYS A 59 -1.03 -20.74 5.35
C LYS A 59 -2.32 -20.04 4.94
N ALA A 60 -3.43 -20.77 4.94
CA ALA A 60 -4.76 -20.23 4.68
C ALA A 60 -5.22 -19.33 5.83
N ILE A 61 -5.53 -18.06 5.54
CA ILE A 61 -5.94 -17.10 6.59
C ILE A 61 -7.34 -17.41 7.15
N SER A 62 -8.16 -18.17 6.44
CA SER A 62 -9.47 -18.63 6.93
C SER A 62 -9.36 -19.39 8.27
N LYS A 63 -8.25 -20.11 8.46
CA LYS A 63 -7.95 -20.92 9.65
C LYS A 63 -7.25 -20.16 10.77
N GLU A 64 -6.77 -18.94 10.48
CA GLU A 64 -6.04 -18.12 11.46
C GLU A 64 -7.01 -17.34 12.36
N ASP A 65 -6.61 -17.13 13.62
CA ASP A 65 -7.31 -16.23 14.53
C ASP A 65 -7.26 -14.79 13.98
N PRO A 66 -8.42 -14.12 13.79
CA PRO A 66 -8.44 -12.78 13.19
C PRO A 66 -7.67 -11.74 14.00
N ILE A 67 -7.60 -11.88 15.34
CA ILE A 67 -6.90 -10.92 16.20
C ILE A 67 -5.39 -11.10 16.02
N LYS A 68 -4.91 -12.34 16.02
CA LYS A 68 -3.48 -12.63 15.77
C LYS A 68 -3.06 -12.18 14.39
N LEU A 69 -3.85 -12.48 13.35
CA LEU A 69 -3.59 -12.06 11.98
C LEU A 69 -3.44 -10.54 11.90
N ARG A 70 -4.42 -9.78 12.41
CA ARG A 70 -4.44 -8.32 12.32
C ARG A 70 -3.32 -7.66 13.12
N ARG A 71 -2.86 -8.25 14.22
CA ARG A 71 -1.69 -7.76 14.96
C ARG A 71 -0.39 -7.93 14.18
N ASN A 72 -0.35 -8.86 13.23
CA ASN A 72 0.81 -9.16 12.37
C ASN A 72 0.69 -8.56 10.96
N ILE A 73 -0.27 -7.68 10.73
CA ILE A 73 -0.42 -6.90 9.50
C ILE A 73 -0.50 -5.43 9.88
N GLY A 74 0.41 -4.62 9.35
CA GLY A 74 0.29 -3.16 9.44
C GLY A 74 -0.84 -2.67 8.53
N TYR A 75 -1.70 -1.77 9.02
CA TYR A 75 -2.80 -1.25 8.20
C TYR A 75 -2.94 0.26 8.33
N VAL A 76 -2.73 0.96 7.22
CA VAL A 76 -2.97 2.38 7.07
C VAL A 76 -4.30 2.56 6.34
N ILE A 77 -5.29 3.11 7.02
CA ILE A 77 -6.62 3.40 6.47
C ILE A 77 -6.66 4.79 5.84
N GLN A 78 -7.58 5.01 4.90
CA GLN A 78 -7.74 6.25 4.14
C GLN A 78 -7.84 7.51 5.02
N ASN A 79 -8.48 7.44 6.17
CA ASN A 79 -8.69 8.55 7.11
C ASN A 79 -7.72 8.53 8.29
N ILE A 80 -6.45 8.24 8.09
CA ILE A 80 -5.35 8.21 9.07
C ILE A 80 -5.63 7.32 10.30
N GLY A 81 -6.79 7.48 10.94
CA GLY A 81 -7.30 6.64 12.03
C GLY A 81 -6.45 6.66 13.31
N LEU A 82 -5.76 7.76 13.60
CA LEU A 82 -5.12 7.96 14.89
C LEU A 82 -6.21 8.10 15.97
N PHE A 83 -5.96 7.52 17.14
CA PHE A 83 -6.84 7.65 18.28
C PHE A 83 -6.68 9.07 18.87
N PRO A 84 -7.72 9.92 18.81
CA PRO A 84 -7.57 11.33 19.16
C PRO A 84 -7.32 11.59 20.66
N HIS A 85 -7.64 10.62 21.51
CA HIS A 85 -7.47 10.67 22.96
C HIS A 85 -6.15 10.05 23.44
N LEU A 86 -5.35 9.51 22.54
CA LEU A 86 -4.02 8.98 22.81
C LEU A 86 -2.96 9.95 22.27
N THR A 87 -1.84 10.05 22.98
CA THR A 87 -0.66 10.74 22.49
C THR A 87 -0.08 10.05 21.24
N ILE A 88 0.83 10.71 20.55
CA ILE A 88 1.54 10.12 19.40
C ILE A 88 2.31 8.87 19.84
N LYS A 89 3.00 8.92 20.97
CA LYS A 89 3.68 7.75 21.56
C LYS A 89 2.72 6.60 21.75
N GLU A 90 1.60 6.83 22.44
CA GLU A 90 0.61 5.80 22.75
C GLU A 90 -0.03 5.23 21.47
N ASN A 91 -0.29 6.07 20.45
CA ASN A 91 -0.79 5.62 19.16
C ASN A 91 0.17 4.63 18.47
N ILE A 92 1.48 4.91 18.49
CA ILE A 92 2.51 4.06 17.85
C ILE A 92 2.72 2.77 18.65
N GLU A 93 2.77 2.87 19.98
CA GLU A 93 3.09 1.76 20.87
C GLU A 93 1.93 0.80 21.14
N LEU A 94 0.70 1.17 20.76
CA LEU A 94 -0.52 0.41 21.11
C LEU A 94 -0.44 -1.06 20.70
N ILE A 95 -0.14 -1.34 19.44
CA ILE A 95 -0.10 -2.71 18.94
C ILE A 95 1.14 -3.47 19.46
N PRO A 96 2.36 -2.91 19.43
CA PRO A 96 3.52 -3.53 20.09
C PRO A 96 3.25 -3.95 21.53
N LYS A 97 2.63 -3.10 22.35
CA LYS A 97 2.26 -3.42 23.73
C LYS A 97 1.22 -4.54 23.81
N LEU A 98 0.21 -4.52 22.93
CA LEU A 98 -0.82 -5.57 22.88
C LEU A 98 -0.26 -6.93 22.41
N LYS A 99 0.84 -6.96 21.65
CA LYS A 99 1.53 -8.20 21.27
C LYS A 99 2.28 -8.79 22.46
N GLY A 100 2.88 -7.95 23.30
CA GLY A 100 3.61 -8.37 24.49
C GLY A 100 4.90 -9.16 24.19
N GLU A 101 5.46 -9.02 23.00
CA GLU A 101 6.65 -9.73 22.53
C GLU A 101 7.96 -9.00 22.84
N LYS A 102 7.88 -7.69 23.17
CA LYS A 102 9.00 -6.80 23.41
C LYS A 102 8.85 -6.12 24.78
N THR A 103 9.97 -5.75 25.38
CA THR A 103 9.99 -4.95 26.60
C THR A 103 9.52 -3.52 26.33
N GLU A 104 9.09 -2.81 27.37
CA GLU A 104 8.69 -1.40 27.26
C GLU A 104 9.83 -0.52 26.71
N GLN A 105 11.08 -0.82 27.10
CA GLN A 105 12.24 -0.08 26.63
C GLN A 105 12.45 -0.29 25.12
N GLU A 106 12.41 -1.54 24.63
CA GLU A 106 12.54 -1.85 23.20
C GLU A 106 11.45 -1.20 22.35
N ILE A 107 10.22 -1.14 22.87
CA ILE A 107 9.10 -0.46 22.20
C ILE A 107 9.35 1.04 22.15
N SER A 108 9.79 1.65 23.26
CA SER A 108 10.07 3.09 23.33
C SER A 108 11.21 3.49 22.39
N ASP A 109 12.32 2.75 22.41
CA ASP A 109 13.49 2.99 21.55
C ASP A 109 13.12 2.89 20.07
N ASN A 110 12.32 1.88 19.70
CA ASN A 110 11.82 1.73 18.34
C ASN A 110 10.87 2.87 17.95
N THR A 111 10.02 3.33 18.86
CA THR A 111 9.11 4.46 18.62
C THR A 111 9.88 5.74 18.36
N GLU A 112 10.92 6.06 19.14
CA GLU A 112 11.79 7.20 18.91
C GLU A 112 12.51 7.11 17.57
N ARG A 113 13.05 5.92 17.24
CA ARG A 113 13.68 5.67 15.94
C ARG A 113 12.72 5.96 14.78
N LEU A 114 11.50 5.45 14.86
CA LEU A 114 10.48 5.62 13.82
C LEU A 114 10.05 7.08 13.67
N ILE A 115 9.91 7.84 14.77
CA ILE A 115 9.59 9.27 14.71
C ILE A 115 10.72 10.05 14.02
N LYS A 116 12.00 9.76 14.35
CA LYS A 116 13.15 10.36 13.68
C LYS A 116 13.19 10.02 12.18
N MET A 117 12.86 8.79 11.80
CA MET A 117 12.80 8.37 10.40
C MET A 117 11.80 9.16 9.56
N VAL A 118 10.71 9.64 10.15
CA VAL A 118 9.73 10.50 9.45
C VAL A 118 10.07 12.00 9.53
N GLY A 119 11.26 12.34 9.99
CA GLY A 119 11.73 13.72 10.08
C GLY A 119 11.03 14.54 11.17
N LEU A 120 10.55 13.89 12.23
CA LEU A 120 9.97 14.54 13.40
C LEU A 120 10.91 14.40 14.61
N ASP A 121 10.90 15.41 15.49
CA ASP A 121 11.67 15.38 16.71
C ASP A 121 10.91 14.62 17.81
N PRO A 122 11.44 13.52 18.37
CA PRO A 122 10.78 12.78 19.43
C PRO A 122 10.46 13.66 20.66
N ASP A 123 11.38 14.53 21.07
CA ASP A 123 11.22 15.37 22.26
C ASP A 123 10.04 16.35 22.09
N GLU A 124 9.77 16.77 20.87
CA GLU A 124 8.64 17.65 20.56
C GLU A 124 7.34 16.88 20.33
N PHE A 125 7.36 15.73 19.66
CA PHE A 125 6.15 15.11 19.11
C PHE A 125 5.59 13.93 19.90
N LEU A 126 6.40 13.21 20.69
CA LEU A 126 5.94 11.99 21.39
C LEU A 126 4.70 12.20 22.28
N TYR A 127 4.62 13.33 22.95
CA TYR A 127 3.57 13.60 23.92
C TYR A 127 2.45 14.50 23.40
N LYS A 128 2.52 14.93 22.12
CA LYS A 128 1.43 15.65 21.47
C LYS A 128 0.27 14.71 21.17
N TYR A 129 -0.92 15.30 21.04
CA TYR A 129 -2.12 14.62 20.54
C TYR A 129 -2.24 14.82 19.03
N PRO A 130 -2.98 13.92 18.31
CA PRO A 130 -3.19 14.08 16.88
C PRO A 130 -3.71 15.45 16.44
N SER A 131 -4.56 16.09 17.24
CA SER A 131 -5.14 17.41 16.94
C SER A 131 -4.11 18.54 16.90
N GLU A 132 -2.91 18.34 17.47
CA GLU A 132 -1.82 19.32 17.49
C GLU A 132 -0.89 19.19 16.28
N LEU A 133 -1.13 18.19 15.40
CA LEU A 133 -0.31 17.88 14.22
C LEU A 133 -1.00 18.35 12.95
N SER A 134 -0.19 18.79 11.96
CA SER A 134 -0.69 18.99 10.59
C SER A 134 -1.15 17.65 9.95
N GLY A 135 -1.99 17.72 8.92
CA GLY A 135 -2.46 16.52 8.21
C GLY A 135 -1.31 15.64 7.69
N GLY A 136 -0.25 16.24 7.13
CA GLY A 136 0.93 15.51 6.69
C GLY A 136 1.70 14.84 7.82
N GLN A 137 1.82 15.50 8.98
CA GLN A 137 2.45 14.92 10.18
C GLN A 137 1.60 13.73 10.70
N GLN A 138 0.29 13.91 10.81
CA GLN A 138 -0.62 12.82 11.20
C GLN A 138 -0.50 11.61 10.25
N GLN A 139 -0.36 11.86 8.94
CA GLN A 139 -0.19 10.81 7.95
C GLN A 139 1.11 10.04 8.16
N ARG A 140 2.24 10.72 8.38
CA ARG A 140 3.52 10.09 8.73
C ARG A 140 3.39 9.22 9.97
N ILE A 141 2.75 9.73 11.03
CA ILE A 141 2.49 8.96 12.25
C ILE A 141 1.61 7.73 11.96
N GLY A 142 0.57 7.87 11.13
CA GLY A 142 -0.28 6.74 10.71
C GLY A 142 0.51 5.62 10.03
N VAL A 143 1.46 5.97 9.16
CA VAL A 143 2.34 5.01 8.49
C VAL A 143 3.29 4.34 9.49
N ILE A 144 4.02 5.11 10.32
CA ILE A 144 4.95 4.51 11.28
C ILE A 144 4.25 3.69 12.36
N ARG A 145 3.01 4.02 12.72
CA ARG A 145 2.18 3.16 13.60
C ARG A 145 1.96 1.77 13.00
N ALA A 146 1.69 1.70 11.69
CA ALA A 146 1.56 0.42 11.00
C ALA A 146 2.89 -0.35 10.96
N ILE A 147 4.02 0.34 10.79
CA ILE A 147 5.36 -0.25 10.77
C ILE A 147 5.80 -0.68 12.16
N ALA A 148 5.44 0.05 13.21
CA ALA A 148 5.79 -0.25 14.60
C ALA A 148 5.32 -1.65 15.06
N THR A 149 4.32 -2.20 14.39
CA THR A 149 3.85 -3.58 14.64
C THR A 149 4.89 -4.65 14.31
N ASP A 150 5.99 -4.29 13.64
CA ASP A 150 7.01 -5.20 13.12
C ASP A 150 6.45 -6.25 12.15
N ALA A 151 5.34 -5.91 11.50
CA ALA A 151 4.68 -6.78 10.54
C ALA A 151 5.48 -6.91 9.25
N ASP A 152 5.45 -8.10 8.63
CA ASP A 152 6.07 -8.32 7.32
C ASP A 152 5.21 -7.83 6.16
N ILE A 153 3.91 -7.61 6.41
CA ILE A 153 2.94 -7.12 5.43
C ILE A 153 2.35 -5.81 5.94
N ILE A 154 2.35 -4.80 5.08
CA ILE A 154 1.74 -3.50 5.33
C ILE A 154 0.72 -3.22 4.23
N LEU A 155 -0.52 -2.98 4.63
CA LEU A 155 -1.62 -2.59 3.75
C LEU A 155 -1.86 -1.09 3.86
N MET A 156 -1.98 -0.40 2.73
CA MET A 156 -2.20 1.05 2.70
C MET A 156 -3.37 1.38 1.75
N ASP A 157 -4.41 1.99 2.28
CA ASP A 157 -5.61 2.37 1.53
C ASP A 157 -5.64 3.87 1.28
N GLU A 158 -5.24 4.30 0.08
CA GLU A 158 -5.15 5.70 -0.37
C GLU A 158 -4.47 6.64 0.66
N PRO A 159 -3.25 6.30 1.15
CA PRO A 159 -2.65 7.02 2.27
C PRO A 159 -2.29 8.47 1.97
N PHE A 160 -2.24 8.89 0.71
CA PHE A 160 -1.82 10.24 0.31
C PHE A 160 -2.95 11.10 -0.27
N SER A 161 -4.19 10.60 -0.31
CA SER A 161 -5.31 11.25 -1.01
C SER A 161 -5.70 12.62 -0.45
N ALA A 162 -5.45 12.87 0.83
CA ALA A 162 -5.81 14.12 1.51
C ALA A 162 -4.64 15.13 1.62
N LEU A 163 -3.50 14.87 0.98
CA LEU A 163 -2.29 15.69 1.11
C LEU A 163 -2.14 16.69 -0.04
N ASP A 164 -1.55 17.84 0.27
CA ASP A 164 -1.08 18.78 -0.74
C ASP A 164 0.05 18.16 -1.60
N PRO A 165 0.29 18.65 -2.82
CA PRO A 165 1.26 18.05 -3.74
C PRO A 165 2.68 17.97 -3.21
N ILE A 166 3.15 18.97 -2.45
CA ILE A 166 4.53 19.01 -1.93
C ILE A 166 4.71 17.95 -0.85
N THR A 167 3.82 17.94 0.14
CA THR A 167 3.82 16.94 1.22
C THR A 167 3.67 15.53 0.67
N ARG A 168 2.82 15.33 -0.35
CA ARG A 168 2.63 14.05 -1.01
C ARG A 168 3.93 13.54 -1.63
N THR A 169 4.63 14.36 -2.41
CA THR A 169 5.90 13.98 -3.05
C THR A 169 6.94 13.59 -2.00
N GLN A 170 7.10 14.37 -0.94
CA GLN A 170 8.03 14.07 0.15
C GLN A 170 7.70 12.74 0.85
N LEU A 171 6.41 12.46 1.07
CA LEU A 171 6.00 11.19 1.71
C LEU A 171 6.15 9.99 0.79
N GLN A 172 5.97 10.14 -0.52
CA GLN A 172 6.24 9.08 -1.49
C GLN A 172 7.73 8.71 -1.49
N GLU A 173 8.61 9.71 -1.53
CA GLU A 173 10.07 9.50 -1.50
C GLU A 173 10.49 8.82 -0.22
N TRP A 174 10.03 9.34 0.92
CA TRP A 174 10.28 8.74 2.21
C TRP A 174 9.75 7.29 2.30
N LEU A 175 8.53 6.99 1.81
CA LEU A 175 7.96 5.65 1.85
C LEU A 175 8.76 4.68 0.97
N TYR A 176 9.24 5.15 -0.18
CA TYR A 176 10.10 4.36 -1.06
C TYR A 176 11.42 4.00 -0.36
N GLU A 177 12.12 4.98 0.21
CA GLU A 177 13.37 4.77 0.96
C GLU A 177 13.16 3.80 2.13
N LEU A 178 12.09 4.01 2.90
CA LEU A 178 11.72 3.15 4.02
C LEU A 178 11.49 1.69 3.60
N GLN A 179 10.80 1.48 2.47
CA GLN A 179 10.57 0.13 1.95
C GLN A 179 11.87 -0.53 1.52
N GLN A 180 12.78 0.23 0.89
CA GLN A 180 14.11 -0.28 0.51
C GLN A 180 14.95 -0.68 1.73
N GLU A 181 14.84 0.05 2.84
CA GLU A 181 15.54 -0.26 4.09
C GLU A 181 14.94 -1.49 4.79
N LEU A 182 13.62 -1.50 4.97
CA LEU A 182 12.93 -2.51 5.79
C LEU A 182 12.59 -3.79 5.03
N LYS A 183 12.58 -3.78 3.70
CA LYS A 183 12.21 -4.92 2.83
C LYS A 183 10.85 -5.55 3.18
N LYS A 184 9.91 -4.75 3.68
CA LYS A 184 8.55 -5.21 4.00
C LYS A 184 7.71 -5.34 2.72
N THR A 185 6.77 -6.28 2.74
CA THR A 185 5.78 -6.40 1.66
C THR A 185 4.73 -5.31 1.81
N ILE A 186 4.60 -4.44 0.83
CA ILE A 186 3.62 -3.35 0.86
C ILE A 186 2.55 -3.61 -0.21
N ILE A 187 1.28 -3.56 0.19
CA ILE A 187 0.14 -3.56 -0.73
C ILE A 187 -0.54 -2.20 -0.59
N PHE A 188 -0.40 -1.40 -1.63
CA PHE A 188 -0.77 -0.01 -1.65
C PHE A 188 -1.94 0.22 -2.62
N VAL A 189 -2.97 0.87 -2.17
CA VAL A 189 -4.12 1.27 -3.00
C VAL A 189 -4.02 2.75 -3.32
N THR A 190 -4.13 3.08 -4.58
CA THR A 190 -4.26 4.47 -5.05
C THR A 190 -5.18 4.54 -6.27
N HIS A 191 -5.58 5.76 -6.61
CA HIS A 191 -6.21 6.10 -7.89
C HIS A 191 -5.26 6.93 -8.80
N ASP A 192 -4.07 7.25 -8.32
CA ASP A 192 -3.05 8.04 -9.02
C ASP A 192 -2.02 7.12 -9.69
N MET A 193 -1.94 7.19 -11.04
CA MET A 193 -1.01 6.36 -11.81
C MET A 193 0.45 6.80 -11.61
N ASP A 194 0.71 8.08 -11.33
CA ASP A 194 2.07 8.57 -11.13
C ASP A 194 2.64 8.03 -9.81
N GLU A 195 1.79 7.91 -8.76
CA GLU A 195 2.16 7.21 -7.53
C GLU A 195 2.49 5.74 -7.80
N ALA A 196 1.65 5.06 -8.60
CA ALA A 196 1.86 3.66 -8.92
C ALA A 196 3.17 3.44 -9.69
N LEU A 197 3.45 4.26 -10.71
CA LEU A 197 4.67 4.17 -11.50
C LEU A 197 5.93 4.47 -10.69
N LYS A 198 5.85 5.42 -9.73
CA LYS A 198 6.99 5.83 -8.90
C LYS A 198 7.35 4.81 -7.82
N LEU A 199 6.37 4.15 -7.22
CA LEU A 199 6.55 3.36 -6.01
C LEU A 199 6.59 1.85 -6.23
N ALA A 200 5.93 1.34 -7.28
CA ALA A 200 5.63 -0.07 -7.38
C ALA A 200 6.71 -0.90 -8.07
N ASP A 201 7.05 -2.05 -7.50
CA ASP A 201 7.71 -3.14 -8.23
C ASP A 201 6.76 -3.76 -9.27
N LYS A 202 5.48 -3.93 -8.87
CA LYS A 202 4.41 -4.41 -9.75
C LYS A 202 3.11 -3.66 -9.51
N ILE A 203 2.37 -3.42 -10.58
CA ILE A 203 1.09 -2.72 -10.57
C ILE A 203 -0.02 -3.67 -11.00
N CYS A 204 -1.08 -3.74 -10.20
CA CYS A 204 -2.29 -4.50 -10.48
C CYS A 204 -3.41 -3.56 -10.90
N ILE A 205 -3.73 -3.52 -12.18
CA ILE A 205 -4.83 -2.73 -12.73
C ILE A 205 -6.12 -3.51 -12.60
N MET A 206 -7.11 -2.93 -11.92
CA MET A 206 -8.42 -3.55 -11.66
C MET A 206 -9.55 -2.78 -12.33
N GLN A 207 -10.55 -3.51 -12.86
CA GLN A 207 -11.79 -2.95 -13.39
C GLN A 207 -12.94 -3.93 -13.16
N GLY A 208 -14.10 -3.41 -12.72
CA GLY A 208 -15.31 -4.21 -12.59
C GLY A 208 -15.16 -5.47 -11.73
N GLY A 209 -14.35 -5.40 -10.67
CA GLY A 209 -14.10 -6.53 -9.79
C GLY A 209 -13.08 -7.56 -10.33
N LYS A 210 -12.43 -7.29 -11.46
CA LYS A 210 -11.46 -8.19 -12.10
C LYS A 210 -10.09 -7.55 -12.20
N ILE A 211 -9.05 -8.37 -12.20
CA ILE A 211 -7.69 -7.95 -12.58
C ILE A 211 -7.63 -7.89 -14.10
N GLN A 212 -7.27 -6.73 -14.63
CA GLN A 212 -7.05 -6.53 -16.06
C GLN A 212 -5.62 -6.88 -16.46
N GLN A 213 -4.66 -6.39 -15.69
CA GLN A 213 -3.24 -6.70 -15.88
C GLN A 213 -2.50 -6.56 -14.54
N TYR A 214 -1.51 -7.42 -14.30
CA TYR A 214 -0.61 -7.36 -13.17
C TYR A 214 0.81 -7.55 -13.66
N ASP A 215 1.59 -6.48 -13.68
CA ASP A 215 2.93 -6.49 -14.27
C ASP A 215 3.81 -5.36 -13.70
N THR A 216 5.06 -5.31 -14.14
CA THR A 216 5.96 -4.18 -13.89
C THR A 216 5.50 -2.93 -14.64
N ALA A 217 5.91 -1.75 -14.18
CA ALA A 217 5.61 -0.47 -14.84
C ALA A 217 6.07 -0.48 -16.31
N GLU A 218 7.28 -0.98 -16.60
CA GLU A 218 7.80 -1.09 -17.98
C GLU A 218 6.89 -1.91 -18.89
N ASN A 219 6.45 -3.09 -18.44
CA ASN A 219 5.59 -3.96 -19.23
C ASN A 219 4.19 -3.37 -19.43
N LEU A 220 3.63 -2.74 -18.41
CA LEU A 220 2.33 -2.04 -18.52
C LEU A 220 2.34 -0.92 -19.56
N LEU A 221 3.40 -0.11 -19.56
CA LEU A 221 3.57 0.99 -20.52
C LEU A 221 3.79 0.51 -21.95
N LYS A 222 4.58 -0.58 -22.13
CA LYS A 222 4.97 -1.07 -23.46
C LYS A 222 4.01 -2.11 -24.04
N HIS A 223 3.35 -2.88 -23.19
CA HIS A 223 2.55 -4.05 -23.58
C HIS A 223 1.20 -4.09 -22.84
N PRO A 224 0.35 -3.03 -22.97
CA PRO A 224 -0.99 -3.06 -22.40
C PRO A 224 -1.82 -4.18 -23.04
N VAL A 225 -2.46 -5.02 -22.22
CA VAL A 225 -3.18 -6.21 -22.69
C VAL A 225 -4.47 -5.89 -23.44
N ASN A 226 -5.04 -4.71 -23.23
CA ASN A 226 -6.27 -4.26 -23.88
C ASN A 226 -6.38 -2.73 -23.92
N ASN A 227 -7.38 -2.22 -24.63
CA ASN A 227 -7.60 -0.76 -24.77
C ASN A 227 -7.89 -0.10 -23.42
N PHE A 228 -8.64 -0.75 -22.53
CA PHE A 228 -8.89 -0.18 -21.21
C PHE A 228 -7.59 0.11 -20.45
N VAL A 229 -6.68 -0.87 -20.40
CA VAL A 229 -5.38 -0.70 -19.72
C VAL A 229 -4.58 0.41 -20.39
N LYS A 230 -4.52 0.44 -21.72
CA LYS A 230 -3.85 1.48 -22.49
C LYS A 230 -4.39 2.89 -22.19
N ASP A 231 -5.71 3.05 -22.21
CA ASP A 231 -6.37 4.33 -21.97
C ASP A 231 -6.26 4.75 -20.50
N PHE A 232 -6.34 3.79 -19.58
CA PHE A 232 -6.23 4.03 -18.13
C PHE A 232 -4.82 4.48 -17.72
N ILE A 233 -3.78 3.89 -18.30
CA ILE A 233 -2.39 4.35 -18.11
C ILE A 233 -2.19 5.73 -18.73
N GLY A 234 -2.79 5.98 -19.90
CA GLY A 234 -2.58 7.16 -20.73
C GLY A 234 -1.51 6.93 -21.80
N SER A 235 -1.87 7.11 -23.06
CA SER A 235 -1.02 6.81 -24.23
C SER A 235 0.29 7.59 -24.27
N ASP A 236 0.36 8.75 -23.63
CA ASP A 236 1.51 9.65 -23.68
C ASP A 236 2.48 9.46 -22.49
N ARG A 237 2.09 8.66 -21.48
CA ARG A 237 2.90 8.47 -20.24
C ARG A 237 4.22 7.74 -20.50
N LEU A 238 4.31 6.89 -21.51
CA LEU A 238 5.59 6.28 -21.88
C LEU A 238 6.64 7.35 -22.22
N TRP A 239 6.22 8.41 -22.90
CA TRP A 239 7.12 9.53 -23.27
C TRP A 239 7.47 10.43 -22.09
N SER A 240 6.64 10.45 -21.06
CA SER A 240 6.88 11.20 -19.81
C SER A 240 7.73 10.42 -18.79
N ALA A 241 8.03 9.16 -19.07
CA ALA A 241 8.84 8.27 -18.22
C ALA A 241 10.07 7.75 -18.99
N PRO A 242 11.07 8.63 -19.26
CA PRO A 242 12.22 8.31 -20.12
C PRO A 242 13.08 7.14 -19.61
N GLU A 243 13.04 6.84 -18.32
CA GLU A 243 13.71 5.71 -17.69
C GLU A 243 13.26 4.34 -18.24
N TYR A 244 12.05 4.26 -18.79
CA TYR A 244 11.52 3.03 -19.41
C TYR A 244 11.75 2.98 -20.94
N ILE A 245 12.26 4.06 -21.56
CA ILE A 245 12.48 4.13 -23.00
C ILE A 245 13.87 3.63 -23.30
N LYS A 246 13.97 2.54 -24.08
CA LYS A 246 15.25 2.05 -24.63
C LYS A 246 15.47 2.61 -26.05
N ALA A 247 16.72 2.79 -26.47
CA ALA A 247 17.05 3.28 -27.80
C ALA A 247 16.31 2.52 -28.91
N LYS A 248 16.13 1.20 -28.76
CA LYS A 248 15.38 0.37 -29.71
C LYS A 248 13.89 0.73 -29.85
N ASP A 249 13.30 1.37 -28.84
CA ASP A 249 11.87 1.71 -28.81
C ASP A 249 11.59 2.98 -29.64
N ILE A 250 12.61 3.81 -29.87
CA ILE A 250 12.57 5.05 -30.66
C ILE A 250 13.27 4.93 -32.01
N MET A 251 13.98 3.84 -32.28
CA MET A 251 14.65 3.62 -33.55
C MET A 251 13.63 3.33 -34.65
N ILE A 252 13.74 4.05 -35.78
CA ILE A 252 13.04 3.72 -37.02
C ILE A 252 13.59 2.40 -37.55
N LYS A 253 12.75 1.34 -37.60
CA LYS A 253 13.18 -0.01 -38.01
C LYS A 253 13.68 -0.09 -39.47
N ASN A 254 13.32 0.85 -40.34
CA ASN A 254 13.78 0.95 -41.72
C ASN A 254 14.10 2.43 -42.03
N PRO A 255 15.33 2.92 -41.75
CA PRO A 255 15.70 4.26 -42.23
C PRO A 255 15.64 4.25 -43.73
N VAL A 256 14.87 5.20 -44.29
CA VAL A 256 14.83 5.41 -45.74
C VAL A 256 16.26 5.68 -46.20
N LYS A 257 16.73 4.89 -47.19
CA LYS A 257 18.01 5.09 -47.83
C LYS A 257 18.02 6.37 -48.66
#